data_8307acec6b5791c6c2efe31eb009d2e2
#
_entry.id   8307acec6b5791c6c2efe31eb009d2e2
#
_cell.length_a   1.000
_cell.length_b   1.000
_cell.length_c   1.000
_cell.angle_alpha   90.00
_cell.angle_beta   90.00
_cell.angle_gamma   90.00
#
_symmetry.space_group_name_H-M   'P 1'
#
loop_
_entity.id
_entity.type
_entity.pdbx_description
1 polymer ?
#
loop_
_entity_poly.entity_id
_entity_poly.type
_entity_poly.pdbx_seq_one_letter_code
_entity_poly.pdbx_strand_id
1 'polypeptide(L)'
;NLQVFLKQKTLAAHDRKHALMAKEFSLSGQRLEGDELTDFEPALRSGLAGGWYYPNDAHLRPDRLLQSWRDSLNERGAAIVEHLEVTGLATSGSTATHVITRSGDVAADHFVFTTGALTPKFSSQLGCRLPIQPGKGYSLTMRRPELCPALPVHFVDHNVVATPMDTALRIGSIMEFAGYDDRPNPDR
;
A
#
# COMPACT_ATOMS: atom_id res chain seq x y z
N ASN A 1 -13.98 2.84 4.87
CA ASN A 1 -13.06 3.97 4.62
C ASN A 1 -13.85 5.27 4.55
N LEU A 2 -13.33 6.32 5.20
CA LEU A 2 -13.91 7.65 5.22
C LEU A 2 -12.96 8.62 4.51
N GLN A 3 -13.41 9.25 3.43
CA GLN A 3 -12.68 10.33 2.76
C GLN A 3 -13.20 11.66 3.27
N VAL A 4 -12.31 12.53 3.75
CA VAL A 4 -12.65 13.80 4.39
C VAL A 4 -12.06 14.95 3.59
N PHE A 5 -12.84 15.99 3.43
CA PHE A 5 -12.51 17.18 2.64
C PHE A 5 -12.52 18.44 3.51
N LEU A 6 -11.45 19.21 3.42
CA LEU A 6 -11.33 20.48 4.12
C LEU A 6 -11.94 21.62 3.31
N LYS A 7 -11.99 21.49 1.98
CA LYS A 7 -12.42 22.54 1.06
C LYS A 7 -13.66 22.12 0.27
N GLN A 8 -14.65 23.00 0.14
CA GLN A 8 -15.85 22.75 -0.67
C GLN A 8 -15.52 22.46 -2.14
N LYS A 9 -14.47 23.09 -2.69
CA LYS A 9 -14.04 22.85 -4.08
C LYS A 9 -13.61 21.41 -4.33
N THR A 10 -12.84 20.84 -3.40
CA THR A 10 -12.36 19.44 -3.51
C THR A 10 -13.49 18.44 -3.26
N LEU A 11 -14.38 18.72 -2.31
CA LEU A 11 -15.58 17.92 -2.09
C LEU A 11 -16.47 17.89 -3.34
N ALA A 12 -16.79 19.05 -3.92
CA ALA A 12 -17.60 19.13 -5.14
C ALA A 12 -16.95 18.44 -6.35
N ALA A 13 -15.63 18.45 -6.44
CA ALA A 13 -14.91 17.69 -7.47
C ALA A 13 -15.04 16.18 -7.25
N HIS A 14 -14.99 15.76 -5.98
CA HIS A 14 -15.19 14.36 -5.62
C HIS A 14 -16.63 13.90 -5.84
N ASP A 15 -17.63 14.73 -5.55
CA ASP A 15 -19.05 14.43 -5.81
C ASP A 15 -19.27 14.07 -7.29
N ARG A 16 -18.68 14.82 -8.21
CA ARG A 16 -18.73 14.53 -9.66
C ARG A 16 -18.05 13.22 -10.01
N LYS A 17 -16.86 12.98 -9.42
CA LYS A 17 -16.13 11.71 -9.61
C LYS A 17 -16.93 10.54 -9.08
N HIS A 18 -17.51 10.66 -7.87
CA HIS A 18 -18.34 9.61 -7.28
C HIS A 18 -19.56 9.29 -8.14
N ALA A 19 -20.27 10.31 -8.65
CA ALA A 19 -21.41 10.10 -9.54
C ALA A 19 -21.04 9.29 -10.79
N LEU A 20 -19.87 9.56 -11.39
CA LEU A 20 -19.37 8.76 -12.51
C LEU A 20 -19.04 7.32 -12.09
N MET A 21 -18.33 7.15 -10.97
CA MET A 21 -17.96 5.82 -10.47
C MET A 21 -19.19 4.99 -10.06
N ALA A 22 -20.18 5.61 -9.47
CA ALA A 22 -21.43 4.95 -9.12
C ALA A 22 -22.19 4.48 -10.37
N LYS A 23 -22.24 5.31 -11.41
CA LYS A 23 -22.88 4.99 -12.68
C LYS A 23 -22.19 3.85 -13.43
N GLU A 24 -20.86 3.92 -13.56
CA GLU A 24 -20.10 2.99 -14.42
C GLU A 24 -19.70 1.69 -13.69
N PHE A 25 -19.50 1.76 -12.36
CA PHE A 25 -18.95 0.64 -11.57
C PHE A 25 -19.85 0.25 -10.38
N SER A 26 -21.05 0.81 -10.26
CA SER A 26 -21.97 0.55 -9.14
C SER A 26 -21.32 0.81 -7.76
N LEU A 27 -20.41 1.78 -7.69
CA LEU A 27 -19.76 2.13 -6.44
C LEU A 27 -20.78 2.74 -5.48
N SER A 28 -20.97 2.12 -4.33
CA SER A 28 -21.80 2.65 -3.26
C SER A 28 -20.97 3.50 -2.30
N GLY A 29 -21.53 4.63 -1.88
CA GLY A 29 -20.94 5.51 -0.90
C GLY A 29 -22.02 6.38 -0.26
N GLN A 30 -21.76 6.85 0.97
CA GLN A 30 -22.62 7.77 1.70
C GLN A 30 -21.92 9.11 1.84
N ARG A 31 -22.56 10.18 1.39
CA ARG A 31 -22.09 11.54 1.57
C ARG A 31 -22.52 12.04 2.96
N LEU A 32 -21.59 12.65 3.68
CA LEU A 32 -21.77 13.19 5.02
C LEU A 32 -21.40 14.68 5.02
N GLU A 33 -22.22 15.52 5.63
CA GLU A 33 -21.99 16.97 5.71
C GLU A 33 -22.10 17.50 7.15
N GLY A 34 -21.39 18.61 7.41
CA GLY A 34 -21.52 19.36 8.66
C GLY A 34 -21.42 18.46 9.89
N ASP A 35 -22.42 18.52 10.75
CA ASP A 35 -22.44 17.81 12.02
C ASP A 35 -22.59 16.28 11.84
N GLU A 36 -23.25 15.81 10.77
CA GLU A 36 -23.34 14.38 10.47
C GLU A 36 -21.96 13.71 10.38
N LEU A 37 -20.98 14.41 9.82
CA LEU A 37 -19.61 13.89 9.71
C LEU A 37 -18.94 13.73 11.07
N THR A 38 -19.11 14.70 11.98
CA THR A 38 -18.55 14.65 13.33
C THR A 38 -19.32 13.70 14.26
N ASP A 39 -20.62 13.54 14.04
CA ASP A 39 -21.44 12.52 14.73
C ASP A 39 -21.04 11.11 14.28
N PHE A 40 -20.76 10.94 12.99
CA PHE A 40 -20.32 9.66 12.42
C PHE A 40 -18.90 9.27 12.89
N GLU A 41 -17.96 10.25 12.93
CA GLU A 41 -16.58 10.04 13.37
C GLU A 41 -16.17 11.14 14.36
N PRO A 42 -16.39 10.92 15.66
CA PRO A 42 -16.14 11.94 16.70
C PRO A 42 -14.67 12.34 16.88
N ALA A 43 -13.73 11.60 16.33
CA ALA A 43 -12.32 11.99 16.33
C ALA A 43 -12.01 13.12 15.34
N LEU A 44 -12.96 13.49 14.48
CA LEU A 44 -12.81 14.61 13.56
C LEU A 44 -13.23 15.93 14.24
N ARG A 45 -12.51 16.98 13.90
CA ARG A 45 -12.91 18.33 14.32
C ARG A 45 -14.08 18.85 13.48
N SER A 46 -14.84 19.76 14.00
CA SER A 46 -15.86 20.53 13.26
C SER A 46 -15.24 21.45 12.19
N GLY A 47 -16.06 21.95 11.28
CA GLY A 47 -15.66 22.91 10.25
C GLY A 47 -14.99 22.28 9.01
N LEU A 48 -15.13 20.97 8.82
CA LEU A 48 -14.77 20.30 7.59
C LEU A 48 -15.85 20.52 6.52
N ALA A 49 -15.45 20.50 5.24
CA ALA A 49 -16.40 20.69 4.13
C ALA A 49 -17.40 19.53 4.00
N GLY A 50 -16.98 18.32 4.40
CA GLY A 50 -17.78 17.11 4.35
C GLY A 50 -16.93 15.88 4.13
N GLY A 51 -17.58 14.75 3.94
CA GLY A 51 -16.91 13.47 3.72
C GLY A 51 -17.73 12.50 2.87
N TRP A 52 -17.05 11.45 2.44
CA TRP A 52 -17.65 10.30 1.77
C TRP A 52 -17.26 9.02 2.50
N TYR A 53 -18.23 8.30 2.99
CA TYR A 53 -18.06 6.98 3.61
C TYR A 53 -18.30 5.88 2.58
N TYR A 54 -17.35 4.95 2.49
CA TYR A 54 -17.40 3.79 1.63
C TYR A 54 -17.49 2.51 2.47
N PRO A 55 -18.70 1.95 2.66
CA PRO A 55 -18.91 0.83 3.57
C PRO A 55 -18.26 -0.47 3.09
N ASN A 56 -18.10 -0.62 1.77
CA ASN A 56 -17.51 -1.82 1.17
C ASN A 56 -15.98 -1.83 1.15
N ASP A 57 -15.35 -0.70 1.50
CA ASP A 57 -13.91 -0.64 1.65
C ASP A 57 -13.48 -1.33 2.95
N ALA A 58 -12.40 -2.07 2.89
CA ALA A 58 -11.80 -2.72 4.04
C ALA A 58 -10.33 -2.35 4.19
N HIS A 59 -9.78 -2.53 5.36
CA HIS A 59 -8.36 -2.45 5.62
C HIS A 59 -7.89 -3.69 6.35
N LEU A 60 -6.61 -3.99 6.23
CA LEU A 60 -6.00 -5.16 6.84
C LEU A 60 -4.62 -4.82 7.43
N ARG A 61 -4.11 -5.71 8.24
CA ARG A 61 -2.75 -5.71 8.77
C ARG A 61 -1.85 -6.46 7.81
N PRO A 62 -1.00 -5.76 7.00
CA PRO A 62 -0.14 -6.43 6.01
C PRO A 62 0.83 -7.43 6.65
N ASP A 63 1.35 -7.10 7.83
CA ASP A 63 2.22 -7.98 8.62
C ASP A 63 1.54 -9.29 9.01
N ARG A 64 0.28 -9.22 9.48
CA ARG A 64 -0.51 -10.42 9.83
C ARG A 64 -0.87 -11.23 8.60
N LEU A 65 -1.22 -10.58 7.49
CA LEU A 65 -1.52 -11.27 6.24
C LEU A 65 -0.30 -12.04 5.74
N LEU A 66 0.87 -11.39 5.69
CA LEU A 66 2.11 -12.04 5.27
C LEU A 66 2.50 -13.20 6.18
N GLN A 67 2.33 -13.05 7.49
CA GLN A 67 2.57 -14.16 8.43
C GLN A 67 1.64 -15.34 8.16
N SER A 68 0.33 -15.09 8.00
CA SER A 68 -0.64 -16.13 7.68
C SER A 68 -0.35 -16.84 6.37
N TRP A 69 0.08 -16.12 5.33
CA TRP A 69 0.51 -16.73 4.07
C TRP A 69 1.76 -17.58 4.22
N ARG A 70 2.74 -17.10 4.97
CA ARG A 70 3.95 -17.85 5.30
C ARG A 70 3.63 -19.18 5.98
N ASP A 71 2.78 -19.14 7.00
CA ASP A 71 2.37 -20.32 7.75
C ASP A 71 1.66 -21.33 6.82
N SER A 72 0.71 -20.86 6.02
CA SER A 72 0.00 -21.69 5.04
C SER A 72 0.91 -22.30 3.96
N LEU A 73 1.92 -21.55 3.51
CA LEU A 73 2.90 -22.06 2.53
C LEU A 73 3.79 -23.16 3.16
N ASN A 74 4.25 -22.96 4.38
CA ASN A 74 5.04 -23.94 5.11
C ASN A 74 4.25 -25.25 5.35
N GLU A 75 2.97 -25.13 5.75
CA GLU A 75 2.06 -26.28 5.91
C GLU A 75 1.87 -27.07 4.62
N ARG A 76 1.96 -26.40 3.46
CA ARG A 76 1.87 -27.03 2.12
C ARG A 76 3.21 -27.53 1.60
N GLY A 77 4.28 -27.48 2.41
CA GLY A 77 5.61 -27.98 2.06
C GLY A 77 6.45 -27.04 1.19
N ALA A 78 6.05 -25.77 1.05
CA ALA A 78 6.89 -24.77 0.39
C ALA A 78 8.08 -24.41 1.31
N ALA A 79 9.28 -24.37 0.75
CA ALA A 79 10.45 -23.88 1.45
C ALA A 79 10.57 -22.35 1.31
N ILE A 80 10.57 -21.63 2.42
CA ILE A 80 10.80 -20.18 2.46
C ILE A 80 12.19 -19.96 3.04
N VAL A 81 13.11 -19.46 2.21
CA VAL A 81 14.50 -19.20 2.60
C VAL A 81 14.68 -17.68 2.74
N GLU A 82 14.78 -17.22 3.96
CA GLU A 82 15.02 -15.81 4.28
C GLU A 82 16.50 -15.47 4.25
N HIS A 83 16.82 -14.18 4.14
CA HIS A 83 18.20 -13.68 4.12
C HIS A 83 19.08 -14.27 3.00
N LEU A 84 18.47 -14.80 1.95
CA LEU A 84 19.15 -15.33 0.78
C LEU A 84 19.00 -14.34 -0.39
N GLU A 85 20.02 -13.51 -0.58
CA GLU A 85 20.05 -12.53 -1.67
C GLU A 85 20.33 -13.22 -3.01
N VAL A 86 19.38 -13.11 -3.95
CA VAL A 86 19.60 -13.49 -5.35
C VAL A 86 20.33 -12.36 -6.05
N THR A 87 21.54 -12.64 -6.54
CA THR A 87 22.40 -11.66 -7.21
C THR A 87 22.41 -11.81 -8.73
N GLY A 88 21.90 -12.92 -9.24
CA GLY A 88 21.86 -13.17 -10.67
C GLY A 88 21.04 -14.38 -11.06
N LEU A 89 20.98 -14.59 -12.39
CA LEU A 89 20.36 -15.72 -13.05
C LEU A 89 21.35 -16.30 -14.04
N ALA A 90 21.66 -17.57 -13.89
CA ALA A 90 22.46 -18.30 -14.86
C ALA A 90 21.59 -18.95 -15.93
N THR A 91 22.09 -18.94 -17.17
CA THR A 91 21.40 -19.49 -18.33
C THR A 91 22.29 -20.43 -19.12
N SER A 92 21.68 -21.40 -19.79
CA SER A 92 22.30 -22.17 -20.84
C SER A 92 21.53 -21.95 -22.14
N GLY A 93 22.13 -21.20 -23.06
CA GLY A 93 21.39 -20.65 -24.21
C GLY A 93 20.27 -19.69 -23.74
N SER A 94 19.04 -19.98 -24.13
CA SER A 94 17.84 -19.24 -23.74
C SER A 94 17.13 -19.77 -22.49
N THR A 95 17.67 -20.81 -21.86
CA THR A 95 17.02 -21.48 -20.73
C THR A 95 17.69 -21.09 -19.41
N ALA A 96 16.90 -20.60 -18.45
CA ALA A 96 17.37 -20.37 -17.08
C ALA A 96 17.63 -21.72 -16.37
N THR A 97 18.76 -21.85 -15.69
CA THR A 97 19.18 -23.11 -15.05
C THR A 97 19.25 -23.00 -13.52
N HIS A 98 19.69 -21.87 -12.99
CA HIS A 98 19.76 -21.64 -11.56
C HIS A 98 19.83 -20.14 -11.23
N VAL A 99 19.39 -19.78 -10.04
CA VAL A 99 19.63 -18.44 -9.49
C VAL A 99 20.95 -18.44 -8.74
N ILE A 100 21.70 -17.35 -8.91
CA ILE A 100 23.00 -17.14 -8.26
C ILE A 100 22.74 -16.44 -6.94
N THR A 101 23.25 -17.00 -5.85
CA THR A 101 23.14 -16.40 -4.51
C THR A 101 24.51 -16.33 -3.82
N ARG A 102 24.62 -15.57 -2.74
CA ARG A 102 25.87 -15.50 -1.95
C ARG A 102 26.15 -16.80 -1.17
N SER A 103 25.16 -17.63 -0.96
CA SER A 103 25.27 -18.86 -0.17
C SER A 103 25.29 -20.15 -1.02
N GLY A 104 25.40 -19.99 -2.34
CA GLY A 104 25.38 -21.08 -3.32
C GLY A 104 24.22 -20.91 -4.30
N ASP A 105 24.29 -21.64 -5.40
CA ASP A 105 23.33 -21.54 -6.48
C ASP A 105 22.14 -22.47 -6.23
N VAL A 106 20.94 -22.05 -6.66
CA VAL A 106 19.71 -22.84 -6.51
C VAL A 106 19.14 -23.14 -7.89
N ALA A 107 19.11 -24.43 -8.24
CA ALA A 107 18.55 -24.92 -9.48
C ALA A 107 17.03 -25.13 -9.36
N ALA A 108 16.31 -24.90 -10.45
CA ALA A 108 14.89 -25.19 -10.58
C ALA A 108 14.51 -25.36 -12.06
N ASP A 109 13.33 -25.91 -12.30
CA ASP A 109 12.77 -26.04 -13.65
C ASP A 109 12.12 -24.71 -14.13
N HIS A 110 11.60 -23.92 -13.19
CA HIS A 110 10.95 -22.64 -13.47
C HIS A 110 11.35 -21.59 -12.45
N PHE A 111 11.50 -20.34 -12.90
CA PHE A 111 11.87 -19.21 -12.08
C PHE A 111 10.82 -18.09 -12.22
N VAL A 112 10.31 -17.57 -11.12
CA VAL A 112 9.34 -16.48 -11.09
C VAL A 112 9.92 -15.30 -10.31
N PHE A 113 10.15 -14.18 -11.00
CA PHE A 113 10.68 -12.96 -10.40
C PHE A 113 9.55 -12.07 -9.90
N THR A 114 9.32 -12.05 -8.59
CA THR A 114 8.30 -11.22 -7.93
C THR A 114 8.93 -10.16 -7.01
N THR A 115 10.10 -9.67 -7.39
CA THR A 115 10.93 -8.76 -6.59
C THR A 115 10.48 -7.30 -6.62
N GLY A 116 9.25 -7.02 -7.12
CA GLY A 116 8.62 -5.70 -7.09
C GLY A 116 9.50 -4.62 -7.72
N ALA A 117 9.79 -3.56 -6.97
CA ALA A 117 10.62 -2.45 -7.41
C ALA A 117 12.06 -2.84 -7.80
N LEU A 118 12.56 -3.99 -7.31
CA LEU A 118 13.89 -4.48 -7.64
C LEU A 118 13.94 -5.32 -8.93
N THR A 119 12.81 -5.72 -9.49
CA THR A 119 12.75 -6.56 -10.70
C THR A 119 13.52 -5.97 -11.88
N PRO A 120 13.53 -4.64 -12.14
CA PRO A 120 14.32 -4.05 -13.22
C PRO A 120 15.83 -4.30 -13.14
N LYS A 121 16.36 -4.61 -11.95
CA LYS A 121 17.79 -4.95 -11.80
C LYS A 121 18.18 -6.23 -12.53
N PHE A 122 17.21 -7.08 -12.83
CA PHE A 122 17.38 -8.33 -13.57
C PHE A 122 17.04 -8.19 -15.06
N SER A 123 16.68 -7.00 -15.56
CA SER A 123 16.20 -6.78 -16.94
C SER A 123 17.15 -7.31 -18.01
N SER A 124 18.48 -7.12 -17.85
CA SER A 124 19.48 -7.62 -18.79
C SER A 124 19.56 -9.14 -18.83
N GLN A 125 19.43 -9.79 -17.69
CA GLN A 125 19.50 -11.24 -17.56
C GLN A 125 18.19 -11.90 -18.04
N LEU A 126 17.06 -11.20 -17.88
CA LEU A 126 15.75 -11.63 -18.35
C LEU A 126 15.52 -11.34 -19.84
N GLY A 127 16.43 -10.61 -20.49
CA GLY A 127 16.32 -10.24 -21.91
C GLY A 127 15.16 -9.31 -22.21
N CYS A 128 14.61 -8.59 -21.21
CA CYS A 128 13.48 -7.68 -21.41
C CYS A 128 13.64 -6.41 -20.56
N ARG A 129 13.05 -5.31 -21.04
CA ARG A 129 12.99 -4.05 -20.28
C ARG A 129 11.72 -4.02 -19.43
N LEU A 130 11.89 -3.84 -18.12
CA LEU A 130 10.81 -3.74 -17.16
C LEU A 130 10.66 -2.29 -16.69
N PRO A 131 9.65 -1.52 -17.14
CA PRO A 131 9.49 -0.11 -16.85
C PRO A 131 8.85 0.11 -15.47
N ILE A 132 9.47 -0.40 -14.41
CA ILE A 132 9.01 -0.23 -13.03
C ILE A 132 9.82 0.91 -12.39
N GLN A 133 9.12 1.94 -11.93
CA GLN A 133 9.69 3.05 -11.18
C GLN A 133 9.45 2.82 -9.69
N PRO A 134 10.49 2.73 -8.86
CA PRO A 134 10.33 2.66 -7.41
C PRO A 134 9.67 3.91 -6.85
N GLY A 135 8.73 3.71 -5.93
CA GLY A 135 8.14 4.78 -5.13
C GLY A 135 8.40 4.52 -3.65
N LYS A 136 8.93 5.51 -2.94
CA LYS A 136 9.20 5.46 -1.51
C LYS A 136 8.07 6.18 -0.77
N GLY A 137 7.34 5.45 0.07
CA GLY A 137 6.27 5.99 0.93
C GLY A 137 6.77 6.27 2.34
N TYR A 138 6.20 7.29 2.97
CA TYR A 138 6.49 7.63 4.36
C TYR A 138 5.28 7.31 5.24
N SER A 139 5.51 6.68 6.38
CA SER A 139 4.48 6.44 7.38
C SER A 139 5.05 6.49 8.79
N LEU A 140 4.25 6.98 9.71
CA LEU A 140 4.50 6.94 11.14
C LEU A 140 3.52 5.97 11.78
N THR A 141 4.01 5.08 12.63
CA THR A 141 3.16 4.22 13.46
C THR A 141 3.45 4.54 14.92
N MET A 142 2.42 4.91 15.64
CA MET A 142 2.49 5.28 17.05
C MET A 142 1.52 4.45 17.87
N ARG A 143 1.70 4.42 19.19
CA ARG A 143 0.71 3.85 20.10
C ARG A 143 -0.64 4.52 19.86
N ARG A 144 -1.72 3.73 19.86
CA ARG A 144 -3.07 4.24 19.67
C ARG A 144 -3.38 5.33 20.71
N PRO A 145 -3.65 6.57 20.28
CA PRO A 145 -4.05 7.64 21.21
C PRO A 145 -5.47 7.40 21.71
N GLU A 146 -5.84 8.08 22.78
CA GLU A 146 -7.19 8.04 23.34
C GLU A 146 -8.22 8.55 22.31
N LEU A 147 -7.95 9.71 21.71
CA LEU A 147 -8.74 10.23 20.58
C LEU A 147 -8.17 9.67 19.28
N CYS A 148 -8.81 8.63 18.77
CA CYS A 148 -8.38 7.92 17.57
C CYS A 148 -9.61 7.61 16.70
N PRO A 149 -9.54 7.80 15.38
CA PRO A 149 -10.63 7.42 14.49
C PRO A 149 -11.04 5.96 14.68
N ALA A 150 -12.32 5.67 14.52
CA ALA A 150 -12.85 4.31 14.59
C ALA A 150 -12.57 3.53 13.29
N LEU A 151 -12.41 4.22 12.18
CA LEU A 151 -12.17 3.66 10.85
C LEU A 151 -11.06 4.44 10.12
N PRO A 152 -10.48 3.90 9.03
CA PRO A 152 -9.48 4.62 8.25
C PRO A 152 -10.04 5.91 7.67
N VAL A 153 -9.36 7.02 7.93
CA VAL A 153 -9.71 8.36 7.45
C VAL A 153 -8.66 8.86 6.47
N HIS A 154 -9.08 9.22 5.28
CA HIS A 154 -8.25 9.84 4.26
C HIS A 154 -8.56 11.34 4.17
N PHE A 155 -7.64 12.19 4.61
CA PHE A 155 -7.68 13.64 4.46
C PHE A 155 -7.23 14.01 3.05
N VAL A 156 -8.18 14.09 2.12
CA VAL A 156 -7.91 14.15 0.66
C VAL A 156 -7.10 15.38 0.27
N ASP A 157 -7.38 16.55 0.87
CA ASP A 157 -6.67 17.80 0.55
C ASP A 157 -5.19 17.77 0.93
N HIS A 158 -4.78 16.88 1.82
CA HIS A 158 -3.41 16.73 2.31
C HIS A 158 -2.74 15.42 1.88
N ASN A 159 -3.48 14.51 1.23
CA ASN A 159 -3.02 13.15 0.94
C ASN A 159 -2.51 12.40 2.18
N VAL A 160 -3.16 12.59 3.32
CA VAL A 160 -2.83 11.93 4.58
C VAL A 160 -3.88 10.88 4.89
N VAL A 161 -3.45 9.68 5.23
CA VAL A 161 -4.33 8.60 5.68
C VAL A 161 -4.01 8.24 7.11
N ALA A 162 -5.01 8.34 7.98
CA ALA A 162 -4.95 7.87 9.36
C ALA A 162 -5.64 6.51 9.45
N THR A 163 -4.89 5.46 9.76
CA THR A 163 -5.39 4.09 9.83
C THR A 163 -5.32 3.59 11.28
N PRO A 164 -6.47 3.45 11.96
CA PRO A 164 -6.52 2.86 13.29
C PRO A 164 -6.23 1.36 13.21
N MET A 165 -5.50 0.88 14.21
CA MET A 165 -5.23 -0.53 14.48
C MET A 165 -5.59 -0.84 15.92
N ASP A 166 -5.59 -2.11 16.34
CA ASP A 166 -5.95 -2.51 17.71
C ASP A 166 -5.21 -1.70 18.77
N THR A 167 -3.88 -1.62 18.64
CA THR A 167 -2.98 -0.99 19.64
C THR A 167 -2.21 0.22 19.09
N ALA A 168 -2.41 0.58 17.83
CA ALA A 168 -1.64 1.60 17.14
C ALA A 168 -2.50 2.49 16.26
N LEU A 169 -1.96 3.65 15.91
CA LEU A 169 -2.43 4.50 14.83
C LEU A 169 -1.29 4.64 13.82
N ARG A 170 -1.56 4.34 12.55
CA ARG A 170 -0.63 4.61 11.46
C ARG A 170 -1.09 5.82 10.68
N ILE A 171 -0.19 6.78 10.49
CA ILE A 171 -0.38 7.92 9.61
C ILE A 171 0.54 7.72 8.42
N GLY A 172 -0.03 7.63 7.23
CA GLY A 172 0.68 7.53 5.95
C GLY A 172 0.42 8.77 5.12
N SER A 173 1.44 9.22 4.41
CA SER A 173 1.37 10.36 3.50
C SER A 173 2.43 10.19 2.41
N ILE A 174 2.73 11.21 1.70
CA ILE A 174 3.85 11.46 0.78
C ILE A 174 4.43 10.21 0.11
N MET A 175 4.42 10.23 -1.22
CA MET A 175 5.18 9.31 -2.06
C MET A 175 6.29 10.09 -2.76
N GLU A 176 7.50 9.57 -2.72
CA GLU A 176 8.69 10.15 -3.35
C GLU A 176 9.23 9.21 -4.42
N PHE A 177 9.56 9.74 -5.59
CA PHE A 177 10.19 9.02 -6.69
C PHE A 177 11.67 9.40 -6.78
N ALA A 178 12.50 8.78 -5.93
CA ALA A 178 13.95 9.03 -5.82
C ALA A 178 14.79 7.87 -6.37
N GLY A 179 14.26 7.09 -7.30
CA GLY A 179 14.92 5.89 -7.79
C GLY A 179 15.09 4.86 -6.67
N TYR A 180 16.29 4.31 -6.51
CA TYR A 180 16.61 3.32 -5.49
C TYR A 180 17.22 3.91 -4.21
N ASP A 181 17.16 5.23 -4.02
CA ASP A 181 17.58 5.85 -2.75
C ASP A 181 16.50 5.62 -1.68
N ASP A 182 16.79 4.76 -0.72
CA ASP A 182 15.91 4.35 0.36
C ASP A 182 16.09 5.19 1.65
N ARG A 183 17.05 6.12 1.67
CA ARG A 183 17.31 6.98 2.83
C ARG A 183 16.13 7.92 3.05
N PRO A 184 15.62 8.04 4.30
CA PRO A 184 14.61 9.03 4.62
C PRO A 184 15.08 10.44 4.27
N ASN A 185 14.24 11.20 3.59
CA ASN A 185 14.49 12.62 3.36
C ASN A 185 13.94 13.41 4.55
N PRO A 186 14.78 14.12 5.33
CA PRO A 186 14.36 14.86 6.52
C PRO A 186 13.44 16.05 6.21
N ASP A 187 13.39 16.50 4.97
CA ASP A 187 12.55 17.63 4.54
C ASP A 187 11.12 17.19 4.15
N ARG A 188 10.77 15.91 4.37
CA ARG A 188 9.47 15.32 4.01
C ARG A 188 8.63 14.95 5.22
#